data_a62a4782c1174f0d459b2b558a1c8d7b
#
_entry.id   a62a4782c1174f0d459b2b558a1c8d7b
#
_cell.length_a   1.000
_cell.length_b   1.000
_cell.length_c   1.000
_cell.angle_alpha   90.00
_cell.angle_beta   90.00
_cell.angle_gamma   90.00
#
_symmetry.space_group_name_H-M   'P 1'
#
loop_
_entity.id
_entity.type
_entity.pdbx_description
1 polymer ?
#
loop_
_entity_poly.entity_id
_entity_poly.type
_entity_poly.pdbx_seq_one_letter_code
_entity_poly.pdbx_strand_id
1 'polypeptide(L)'
;MYATSCTRPDIAFSVGMLSRFTSSPGKEHWDALDRLMRYLKGTKDHALCYTGYPPTLEGYSDASWCSEVGNSKSTSGFIFTLGGAAVTWKSKRQTCIALSSMEAELFALASAGEEADWIRNLILDIPLSRLQVNSLSLYCDNQAAVQVVKNVLFNTKRRHVRLRHALLNYLKEQGIITLVDVRSKDNLADPLTKGMPKDRSIKTVGEMRLKAL
;
A
#
# COMPACT_ATOMS: atom_id res chain seq x y z
N MET A 1 7.34 -3.46 -15.46
CA MET A 1 7.91 -3.72 -14.10
C MET A 1 8.73 -2.54 -13.60
N TYR A 2 9.82 -2.08 -14.27
CA TYR A 2 10.65 -0.97 -13.76
C TYR A 2 9.83 0.29 -13.41
N ALA A 3 9.03 0.80 -14.33
CA ALA A 3 8.20 1.99 -14.08
C ALA A 3 7.28 1.85 -12.86
N THR A 4 6.68 0.67 -12.64
CA THR A 4 5.79 0.42 -11.51
C THR A 4 6.48 0.47 -10.15
N SER A 5 7.77 0.20 -10.11
CA SER A 5 8.54 0.15 -8.85
C SER A 5 9.29 1.45 -8.56
N CYS A 6 9.55 2.28 -9.60
CA CYS A 6 10.41 3.44 -9.44
C CYS A 6 9.70 4.78 -9.59
N THR A 7 8.67 4.88 -10.44
CA THR A 7 8.10 6.19 -10.81
C THR A 7 6.58 6.23 -10.92
N ARG A 8 5.91 5.08 -11.03
CA ARG A 8 4.48 5.02 -11.37
C ARG A 8 3.70 4.13 -10.39
N PRO A 9 3.38 4.64 -9.19
CA PRO A 9 2.53 3.93 -8.23
C PRO A 9 1.12 3.65 -8.76
N ASP A 10 0.60 4.53 -9.58
CA ASP A 10 -0.73 4.50 -10.17
C ASP A 10 -1.03 3.29 -11.05
N ILE A 11 -0.02 2.67 -11.65
CA ILE A 11 -0.18 1.48 -12.49
C ILE A 11 0.22 0.17 -11.78
N ALA A 12 0.70 0.24 -10.52
CA ALA A 12 1.25 -0.92 -9.82
C ALA A 12 0.24 -2.07 -9.70
N PHE A 13 -1.01 -1.78 -9.35
CA PHE A 13 -2.08 -2.78 -9.27
C PHE A 13 -2.37 -3.41 -10.65
N SER A 14 -2.58 -2.61 -11.67
CA SER A 14 -2.92 -3.10 -13.02
C SER A 14 -1.83 -3.98 -13.60
N VAL A 15 -0.56 -3.59 -13.46
CA VAL A 15 0.58 -4.40 -13.91
C VAL A 15 0.70 -5.68 -13.07
N GLY A 16 0.52 -5.58 -11.75
CA GLY A 16 0.51 -6.74 -10.85
C GLY A 16 -0.58 -7.76 -11.21
N MET A 17 -1.77 -7.29 -11.61
CA MET A 17 -2.86 -8.14 -12.08
C MET A 17 -2.52 -8.81 -13.43
N LEU A 18 -2.11 -8.03 -14.43
CA LEU A 18 -1.78 -8.55 -15.77
C LEU A 18 -0.61 -9.52 -15.76
N SER A 19 0.37 -9.32 -14.88
CA SER A 19 1.53 -10.21 -14.76
C SER A 19 1.18 -11.65 -14.38
N ARG A 20 0.00 -11.89 -13.84
CA ARG A 20 -0.47 -13.23 -13.46
C ARG A 20 -0.87 -14.10 -14.66
N PHE A 21 -1.13 -13.47 -15.79
CA PHE A 21 -1.64 -14.11 -17.00
C PHE A 21 -0.62 -14.14 -18.14
N THR A 22 0.66 -13.87 -17.87
CA THR A 22 1.71 -13.82 -18.89
C THR A 22 1.95 -15.14 -19.62
N SER A 23 1.71 -16.28 -18.94
CA SER A 23 1.87 -17.61 -19.53
C SER A 23 0.66 -18.07 -20.37
N SER A 24 -0.53 -17.50 -20.13
CA SER A 24 -1.77 -17.86 -20.84
C SER A 24 -2.72 -16.66 -20.89
N PRO A 25 -2.41 -15.62 -21.70
CA PRO A 25 -3.25 -14.44 -21.80
C PRO A 25 -4.49 -14.70 -22.65
N GLY A 26 -5.67 -14.30 -22.15
CA GLY A 26 -6.91 -14.23 -22.91
C GLY A 26 -7.08 -12.87 -23.58
N LYS A 27 -8.14 -12.71 -24.38
CA LYS A 27 -8.48 -11.46 -25.08
C LYS A 27 -8.69 -10.31 -24.10
N GLU A 28 -9.37 -10.56 -23.00
CA GLU A 28 -9.64 -9.59 -21.94
C GLU A 28 -8.36 -9.01 -21.32
N HIS A 29 -7.30 -9.80 -21.24
CA HIS A 29 -5.99 -9.36 -20.74
C HIS A 29 -5.29 -8.43 -21.75
N TRP A 30 -5.40 -8.72 -23.05
CA TRP A 30 -4.91 -7.85 -24.11
C TRP A 30 -5.67 -6.52 -24.16
N ASP A 31 -6.99 -6.55 -24.01
CA ASP A 31 -7.83 -5.34 -23.95
C ASP A 31 -7.49 -4.48 -22.71
N ALA A 32 -7.14 -5.12 -21.59
CA ALA A 32 -6.68 -4.42 -20.38
C ALA A 32 -5.27 -3.83 -20.54
N LEU A 33 -4.37 -4.55 -21.20
CA LEU A 33 -3.03 -4.05 -21.53
C LEU A 33 -3.11 -2.84 -22.45
N ASP A 34 -3.97 -2.88 -23.46
CA ASP A 34 -4.20 -1.78 -24.41
C ASP A 34 -4.69 -0.52 -23.70
N ARG A 35 -5.61 -0.68 -22.73
CA ARG A 35 -6.07 0.43 -21.88
C ARG A 35 -4.93 1.01 -21.05
N LEU A 36 -4.09 0.16 -20.47
CA LEU A 36 -2.92 0.57 -19.71
C LEU A 36 -1.92 1.35 -20.58
N MET A 37 -1.66 0.87 -21.80
CA MET A 37 -0.75 1.55 -22.74
C MET A 37 -1.30 2.91 -23.19
N ARG A 38 -2.62 3.02 -23.44
CA ARG A 38 -3.27 4.31 -23.72
C ARG A 38 -3.18 5.27 -22.54
N TYR A 39 -3.38 4.79 -21.33
CA TYR A 39 -3.20 5.58 -20.11
C TYR A 39 -1.76 6.10 -19.98
N LEU A 40 -0.76 5.25 -20.16
CA LEU A 40 0.65 5.64 -20.13
C LEU A 40 0.98 6.66 -21.23
N LYS A 41 0.46 6.48 -22.44
CA LYS A 41 0.63 7.44 -23.54
C LYS A 41 0.04 8.82 -23.19
N GLY A 42 -1.13 8.84 -22.53
CA GLY A 42 -1.77 10.08 -22.09
C GLY A 42 -1.15 10.73 -20.85
N THR A 43 -0.29 10.01 -20.14
CA THR A 43 0.36 10.47 -18.88
C THR A 43 1.89 10.34 -18.92
N LYS A 44 2.48 10.41 -20.12
CA LYS A 44 3.95 10.26 -20.30
C LYS A 44 4.75 11.32 -19.59
N ASP A 45 4.18 12.52 -19.44
CA ASP A 45 4.81 13.69 -18.83
C ASP A 45 4.54 13.77 -17.31
N HIS A 46 3.91 12.72 -16.72
CA HIS A 46 3.67 12.68 -15.28
C HIS A 46 4.93 12.26 -14.52
N ALA A 47 5.24 13.02 -13.47
CA ALA A 47 6.34 12.74 -12.55
C ALA A 47 5.89 12.86 -11.09
N LEU A 48 6.58 12.18 -10.19
CA LEU A 48 6.43 12.37 -8.75
C LEU A 48 7.09 13.69 -8.35
N CYS A 49 6.28 14.63 -7.83
CA CYS A 49 6.73 16.00 -7.52
C CYS A 49 6.87 16.17 -6.00
N TYR A 50 8.09 16.20 -5.52
CA TYR A 50 8.41 16.42 -4.11
C TYR A 50 8.48 17.93 -3.81
N THR A 51 7.66 18.39 -2.86
CA THR A 51 7.63 19.80 -2.46
C THR A 51 8.41 20.08 -1.16
N GLY A 52 8.87 19.02 -0.50
CA GLY A 52 9.50 19.08 0.81
C GLY A 52 8.52 19.21 1.99
N TYR A 53 7.23 19.38 1.72
CA TYR A 53 6.19 19.50 2.75
C TYR A 53 5.02 18.57 2.50
N PRO A 54 4.44 17.98 3.56
CA PRO A 54 4.97 17.97 4.94
C PRO A 54 6.28 17.16 5.03
N PRO A 55 7.24 17.53 5.90
CA PRO A 55 8.47 16.77 6.10
C PRO A 55 8.26 15.55 6.99
N THR A 56 7.05 15.01 6.99
CA THR A 56 6.61 13.86 7.77
C THR A 56 6.53 12.64 6.87
N LEU A 57 6.97 11.51 7.40
CA LEU A 57 6.80 10.21 6.77
C LEU A 57 5.46 9.63 7.22
N GLU A 58 4.57 9.37 6.27
CA GLU A 58 3.25 8.80 6.49
C GLU A 58 3.08 7.54 5.65
N GLY A 59 2.43 6.52 6.21
CA GLY A 59 2.13 5.27 5.53
C GLY A 59 0.63 5.01 5.46
N TYR A 60 0.17 4.41 4.38
CA TYR A 60 -1.21 3.96 4.18
C TYR A 60 -1.20 2.49 3.81
N SER A 61 -2.13 1.73 4.37
CA SER A 61 -2.32 0.32 4.01
C SER A 61 -3.77 0.02 3.68
N ASP A 62 -3.98 -0.90 2.76
CA ASP A 62 -5.29 -1.39 2.34
C ASP A 62 -5.21 -2.87 1.96
N ALA A 63 -6.34 -3.57 2.05
CA ALA A 63 -6.47 -4.92 1.50
C ALA A 63 -7.81 -5.12 0.79
N SER A 64 -7.78 -5.62 -0.41
CA SER A 64 -8.98 -6.10 -1.11
C SER A 64 -9.19 -7.58 -0.79
N TRP A 65 -10.20 -7.88 0.04
CA TRP A 65 -10.53 -9.25 0.44
C TRP A 65 -11.28 -9.99 -0.67
N CYS A 66 -10.73 -11.15 -1.11
CA CYS A 66 -11.38 -12.04 -2.10
C CYS A 66 -11.90 -11.33 -3.36
N SER A 67 -11.13 -10.39 -3.90
CA SER A 67 -11.56 -9.53 -5.01
C SER A 67 -11.62 -10.23 -6.38
N GLU A 68 -11.14 -11.47 -6.50
CA GLU A 68 -11.08 -12.20 -7.76
C GLU A 68 -12.02 -13.40 -7.76
N VAL A 69 -12.86 -13.50 -8.80
CA VAL A 69 -13.70 -14.68 -9.02
C VAL A 69 -12.82 -15.92 -9.24
N GLY A 70 -13.08 -16.97 -8.47
CA GLY A 70 -12.31 -18.22 -8.54
C GLY A 70 -10.97 -18.22 -7.79
N ASN A 71 -10.62 -17.12 -7.09
CA ASN A 71 -9.39 -17.01 -6.35
C ASN A 71 -9.62 -16.43 -4.94
N SER A 72 -9.40 -17.26 -3.93
CA SER A 72 -9.64 -16.90 -2.51
C SER A 72 -8.56 -16.01 -1.89
N LYS A 73 -7.56 -15.55 -2.67
CA LYS A 73 -6.47 -14.73 -2.13
C LYS A 73 -6.73 -13.26 -2.30
N SER A 74 -6.54 -12.53 -1.22
CA SER A 74 -6.64 -11.07 -1.16
C SER A 74 -5.42 -10.39 -1.79
N THR A 75 -5.56 -9.11 -2.11
CA THR A 75 -4.45 -8.25 -2.53
C THR A 75 -4.18 -7.24 -1.43
N SER A 76 -2.93 -7.12 -1.00
CA SER A 76 -2.46 -6.07 -0.09
C SER A 76 -1.79 -4.96 -0.86
N GLY A 77 -2.00 -3.74 -0.41
CA GLY A 77 -1.33 -2.54 -0.89
C GLY A 77 -0.83 -1.69 0.26
N PHE A 78 0.28 -1.03 0.06
CA PHE A 78 0.72 0.05 0.92
C PHE A 78 1.42 1.14 0.10
N ILE A 79 1.43 2.34 0.63
CA ILE A 79 2.14 3.48 0.09
C ILE A 79 2.66 4.33 1.22
N PHE A 80 3.89 4.80 1.11
CA PHE A 80 4.48 5.78 2.02
C PHE A 80 4.77 7.06 1.28
N THR A 81 4.52 8.19 1.95
CA THR A 81 4.75 9.53 1.43
C THR A 81 5.75 10.28 2.30
N LEU A 82 6.62 11.04 1.67
CA LEU A 82 7.57 11.94 2.31
C LEU A 82 7.73 13.19 1.44
N GLY A 83 7.76 14.36 2.05
CA GLY A 83 7.85 15.61 1.28
C GLY A 83 6.64 15.84 0.37
N GLY A 84 5.50 15.26 0.73
CA GLY A 84 4.22 15.37 0.03
C GLY A 84 4.04 14.43 -1.15
N ALA A 85 5.01 13.55 -1.48
CA ALA A 85 4.89 12.61 -2.59
C ALA A 85 5.22 11.17 -2.19
N ALA A 86 4.78 10.21 -2.99
CA ALA A 86 5.04 8.80 -2.78
C ALA A 86 6.55 8.49 -2.88
N VAL A 87 7.11 7.78 -1.90
CA VAL A 87 8.52 7.37 -1.87
C VAL A 87 8.70 5.85 -1.99
N THR A 88 7.75 5.07 -1.46
CA THR A 88 7.69 3.63 -1.65
C THR A 88 6.24 3.17 -1.68
N TRP A 89 5.98 2.11 -2.43
CA TRP A 89 4.66 1.52 -2.59
C TRP A 89 4.75 0.08 -3.03
N LYS A 90 3.70 -0.67 -2.74
CA LYS A 90 3.59 -2.06 -3.16
C LYS A 90 2.14 -2.45 -3.42
N SER A 91 1.93 -3.22 -4.46
CA SER A 91 0.69 -3.94 -4.72
C SER A 91 1.05 -5.41 -4.88
N LYS A 92 0.57 -6.26 -3.97
CA LYS A 92 0.95 -7.68 -3.96
C LYS A 92 -0.21 -8.56 -3.52
N ARG A 93 -0.41 -9.67 -4.25
CA ARG A 93 -1.30 -10.74 -3.84
C ARG A 93 -0.78 -11.41 -2.57
N GLN A 94 -1.67 -11.63 -1.61
CA GLN A 94 -1.33 -12.31 -0.36
C GLN A 94 -0.96 -13.78 -0.62
N THR A 95 0.00 -14.28 0.13
CA THR A 95 0.42 -15.69 0.06
C THR A 95 -0.51 -16.61 0.84
N CYS A 96 -1.11 -16.09 1.93
CA CYS A 96 -2.07 -16.79 2.78
C CYS A 96 -3.50 -16.40 2.41
N ILE A 97 -4.45 -17.30 2.65
CA ILE A 97 -5.89 -17.01 2.53
C ILE A 97 -6.35 -16.36 3.83
N ALA A 98 -6.91 -15.16 3.72
CA ALA A 98 -7.59 -14.49 4.82
C ALA A 98 -9.04 -14.95 4.90
N LEU A 99 -9.55 -15.29 6.10
CA LEU A 99 -10.93 -15.72 6.29
C LEU A 99 -11.91 -14.54 6.49
N SER A 100 -11.40 -13.34 6.64
CA SER A 100 -12.20 -12.12 6.78
C SER A 100 -11.46 -10.91 6.21
N SER A 101 -12.19 -9.82 5.97
CA SER A 101 -11.59 -8.54 5.58
C SER A 101 -10.61 -8.05 6.66
N MET A 102 -10.95 -8.18 7.94
CA MET A 102 -10.06 -7.82 9.05
C MET A 102 -8.72 -8.57 9.00
N GLU A 103 -8.71 -9.87 8.71
CA GLU A 103 -7.46 -10.63 8.56
C GLU A 103 -6.66 -10.18 7.33
N ALA A 104 -7.33 -9.90 6.21
CA ALA A 104 -6.68 -9.39 5.01
C ALA A 104 -5.99 -8.05 5.29
N GLU A 105 -6.68 -7.15 6.01
CA GLU A 105 -6.14 -5.86 6.44
C GLU A 105 -4.97 -6.02 7.42
N LEU A 106 -5.07 -6.94 8.37
CA LEU A 106 -3.97 -7.23 9.29
C LEU A 106 -2.72 -7.70 8.54
N PHE A 107 -2.88 -8.44 7.43
CA PHE A 107 -1.75 -8.86 6.59
C PHE A 107 -1.15 -7.70 5.80
N ALA A 108 -1.98 -6.77 5.32
CA ALA A 108 -1.52 -5.55 4.67
C ALA A 108 -0.78 -4.64 5.66
N LEU A 109 -1.34 -4.42 6.85
CA LEU A 109 -0.72 -3.66 7.93
C LEU A 109 0.65 -4.23 8.34
N ALA A 110 0.77 -5.56 8.46
CA ALA A 110 2.05 -6.18 8.81
C ALA A 110 3.11 -5.93 7.73
N SER A 111 2.73 -6.05 6.45
CA SER A 111 3.65 -5.76 5.35
C SER A 111 4.03 -4.28 5.27
N ALA A 112 3.11 -3.38 5.57
CA ALA A 112 3.39 -1.96 5.68
C ALA A 112 4.27 -1.64 6.91
N GLY A 113 4.06 -2.34 8.03
CA GLY A 113 4.88 -2.21 9.24
C GLY A 113 6.34 -2.60 9.02
N GLU A 114 6.59 -3.71 8.29
CA GLU A 114 7.95 -4.12 7.90
C GLU A 114 8.64 -3.05 7.04
N GLU A 115 7.92 -2.47 6.09
CA GLU A 115 8.43 -1.38 5.24
C GLU A 115 8.68 -0.10 6.05
N ALA A 116 7.80 0.22 7.00
CA ALA A 116 7.93 1.37 7.89
C ALA A 116 9.22 1.30 8.71
N ASP A 117 9.52 0.13 9.27
CA ASP A 117 10.76 -0.11 10.02
C ASP A 117 11.99 0.04 9.12
N TRP A 118 11.94 -0.51 7.92
CA TRP A 118 13.03 -0.41 6.94
C TRP A 118 13.30 1.06 6.53
N ILE A 119 12.26 1.83 6.18
CA ILE A 119 12.40 3.24 5.78
C ILE A 119 12.94 4.07 6.94
N ARG A 120 12.42 3.84 8.15
CA ARG A 120 12.89 4.53 9.36
C ARG A 120 14.39 4.32 9.56
N ASN A 121 14.85 3.08 9.48
CA ASN A 121 16.25 2.74 9.64
C ASN A 121 17.09 3.37 8.51
N LEU A 122 16.63 3.32 7.26
CA LEU A 122 17.29 3.96 6.13
C LEU A 122 17.46 5.47 6.37
N ILE A 123 16.43 6.17 6.84
CA ILE A 123 16.50 7.62 7.12
C ILE A 123 17.50 7.92 8.26
N LEU A 124 17.54 7.06 9.29
CA LEU A 124 18.49 7.21 10.40
C LEU A 124 19.94 7.00 9.96
N ASP A 125 20.17 6.14 8.98
CA ASP A 125 21.49 5.85 8.42
C ASP A 125 22.00 6.94 7.45
N ILE A 126 21.13 7.87 6.99
CA ILE A 126 21.53 8.98 6.11
C ILE A 126 22.21 10.06 6.96
N PRO A 127 23.53 10.30 6.80
CA PRO A 127 24.22 11.38 7.48
C PRO A 127 23.61 12.73 7.09
N LEU A 128 23.43 13.63 8.04
CA LEU A 128 22.86 14.96 7.84
C LEU A 128 21.33 14.96 7.55
N SER A 129 20.63 13.85 7.71
CA SER A 129 19.18 13.86 7.68
C SER A 129 18.66 14.77 8.80
N ARG A 130 17.98 15.86 8.41
CA ARG A 130 17.26 16.74 9.36
C ARG A 130 15.87 16.22 9.72
N LEU A 131 15.50 15.05 9.17
CA LEU A 131 14.22 14.45 9.42
C LEU A 131 14.23 13.78 10.80
N GLN A 132 13.46 14.31 11.72
CA GLN A 132 13.19 13.65 12.98
C GLN A 132 12.08 12.60 12.73
N VAL A 133 12.48 11.37 12.50
CA VAL A 133 11.52 10.25 12.38
C VAL A 133 11.21 9.74 13.78
N ASN A 134 10.24 10.37 14.43
CA ASN A 134 9.72 9.88 15.72
C ASN A 134 8.91 8.60 15.45
N SER A 135 7.62 8.60 15.72
CA SER A 135 6.72 7.49 15.37
C SER A 135 6.09 7.76 14.00
N LEU A 136 6.10 6.77 13.11
CA LEU A 136 5.50 6.85 11.79
C LEU A 136 4.00 6.60 11.86
N SER A 137 3.18 7.52 11.37
CA SER A 137 1.72 7.31 11.27
C SER A 137 1.41 6.32 10.16
N LEU A 138 0.80 5.19 10.52
CA LEU A 138 0.34 4.18 9.58
C LEU A 138 -1.19 4.16 9.57
N TYR A 139 -1.77 4.60 8.45
CA TYR A 139 -3.20 4.74 8.25
C TYR A 139 -3.82 3.45 7.71
N CYS A 140 -4.97 3.06 8.29
CA CYS A 140 -5.77 1.92 7.86
C CYS A 140 -7.26 2.28 8.00
N ASP A 141 -8.09 1.86 7.05
CA ASP A 141 -9.53 2.14 7.08
C ASP A 141 -10.38 1.03 7.72
N ASN A 142 -9.74 -0.04 8.20
CA ASN A 142 -10.42 -1.12 8.91
C ASN A 142 -10.25 -0.99 10.42
N GLN A 143 -11.26 -0.40 11.06
CA GLN A 143 -11.27 -0.20 12.51
C GLN A 143 -11.08 -1.50 13.30
N ALA A 144 -11.64 -2.63 12.82
CA ALA A 144 -11.49 -3.90 13.50
C ALA A 144 -10.01 -4.37 13.49
N ALA A 145 -9.30 -4.21 12.37
CA ALA A 145 -7.88 -4.53 12.27
C ALA A 145 -7.05 -3.62 13.20
N VAL A 146 -7.33 -2.31 13.21
CA VAL A 146 -6.67 -1.35 14.10
C VAL A 146 -6.90 -1.70 15.57
N GLN A 147 -8.14 -2.05 15.96
CA GLN A 147 -8.45 -2.44 17.34
C GLN A 147 -7.78 -3.75 17.76
N VAL A 148 -7.71 -4.73 16.86
CA VAL A 148 -6.99 -5.98 17.13
C VAL A 148 -5.52 -5.72 17.44
N VAL A 149 -4.85 -4.82 16.73
CA VAL A 149 -3.45 -4.48 17.00
C VAL A 149 -3.29 -3.61 18.25
N LYS A 150 -4.29 -2.79 18.60
CA LYS A 150 -4.28 -2.04 19.87
C LYS A 150 -4.38 -2.95 21.09
N ASN A 151 -5.03 -4.10 20.96
CA ASN A 151 -5.13 -5.09 22.02
C ASN A 151 -3.86 -5.96 22.08
N VAL A 152 -3.20 -5.98 23.23
CA VAL A 152 -1.97 -6.77 23.44
C VAL A 152 -2.23 -8.27 23.33
N LEU A 153 -3.42 -8.73 23.76
CA LEU A 153 -3.81 -10.13 23.72
C LEU A 153 -4.77 -10.39 22.57
N PHE A 154 -4.31 -11.10 21.57
CA PHE A 154 -5.13 -11.59 20.47
C PHE A 154 -5.08 -13.11 20.40
N ASN A 155 -6.09 -13.74 20.98
CA ASN A 155 -6.19 -15.21 21.03
C ASN A 155 -6.69 -15.76 19.70
N THR A 156 -5.76 -16.18 18.86
CA THR A 156 -6.07 -16.93 17.62
C THR A 156 -5.26 -18.22 17.56
N LYS A 157 -5.90 -19.31 17.13
CA LYS A 157 -5.22 -20.59 16.86
C LYS A 157 -4.39 -20.54 15.57
N ARG A 158 -4.53 -19.50 14.77
CA ARG A 158 -3.88 -19.36 13.46
C ARG A 158 -2.49 -18.73 13.62
N ARG A 159 -1.44 -19.56 13.52
CA ARG A 159 -0.07 -19.15 13.71
C ARG A 159 0.35 -17.94 12.87
N HIS A 160 -0.02 -17.92 11.57
CA HIS A 160 0.36 -16.83 10.65
C HIS A 160 -0.31 -15.50 10.99
N VAL A 161 -1.53 -15.50 11.53
CA VAL A 161 -2.22 -14.30 12.02
C VAL A 161 -1.55 -13.81 13.30
N ARG A 162 -1.27 -14.73 14.24
CA ARG A 162 -0.61 -14.40 15.50
C ARG A 162 0.78 -13.78 15.32
N LEU A 163 1.57 -14.30 14.37
CA LEU A 163 2.90 -13.74 14.09
C LEU A 163 2.83 -12.30 13.56
N ARG A 164 1.86 -11.99 12.69
CA ARG A 164 1.68 -10.63 12.18
C ARG A 164 1.18 -9.67 13.23
N HIS A 165 0.26 -10.13 14.08
CA HIS A 165 -0.19 -9.36 15.23
C HIS A 165 0.98 -9.05 16.19
N ALA A 166 1.81 -10.06 16.51
CA ALA A 166 2.97 -9.89 17.37
C ALA A 166 3.99 -8.90 16.78
N LEU A 167 4.24 -8.96 15.47
CA LEU A 167 5.09 -7.98 14.77
C LEU A 167 4.56 -6.56 14.91
N LEU A 168 3.28 -6.34 14.62
CA LEU A 168 2.67 -5.01 14.70
C LEU A 168 2.67 -4.46 16.14
N ASN A 169 2.42 -5.32 17.15
CA ASN A 169 2.55 -4.92 18.55
C ASN A 169 3.98 -4.53 18.90
N TYR A 170 4.96 -5.32 18.48
CA TYR A 170 6.36 -5.01 18.69
C TYR A 170 6.73 -3.64 18.10
N LEU A 171 6.37 -3.37 16.83
CA LEU A 171 6.65 -2.09 16.18
C LEU A 171 5.97 -0.90 16.87
N LYS A 172 4.75 -1.10 17.38
CA LYS A 172 4.01 -0.11 18.17
C LYS A 172 4.69 0.15 19.51
N GLU A 173 5.09 -0.90 20.25
CA GLU A 173 5.75 -0.79 21.56
C GLU A 173 7.13 -0.14 21.46
N GLN A 174 7.85 -0.39 20.37
CA GLN A 174 9.12 0.28 20.07
C GLN A 174 8.93 1.73 19.58
N GLY A 175 7.71 2.23 19.47
CA GLY A 175 7.42 3.58 18.98
C GLY A 175 7.78 3.79 17.51
N ILE A 176 7.93 2.72 16.73
CA ILE A 176 8.26 2.79 15.29
C ILE A 176 7.03 3.24 14.51
N ILE A 177 5.87 2.67 14.83
CA ILE A 177 4.59 2.99 14.18
C ILE A 177 3.53 3.45 15.17
N THR A 178 2.66 4.34 14.72
CA THR A 178 1.39 4.69 15.38
C THR A 178 0.25 4.39 14.41
N LEU A 179 -0.67 3.52 14.81
CA LEU A 179 -1.83 3.17 13.98
C LEU A 179 -2.93 4.21 14.10
N VAL A 180 -3.34 4.73 12.95
CA VAL A 180 -4.36 5.76 12.81
C VAL A 180 -5.50 5.24 11.93
N ASP A 181 -6.73 5.47 12.39
CA ASP A 181 -7.92 5.15 11.61
C ASP A 181 -8.16 6.24 10.56
N VAL A 182 -8.44 5.84 9.32
CA VAL A 182 -8.73 6.74 8.20
C VAL A 182 -10.01 6.32 7.50
N ARG A 183 -10.74 7.28 6.92
CA ARG A 183 -11.91 6.93 6.10
C ARG A 183 -11.45 6.31 4.78
N SER A 184 -12.16 5.29 4.31
CA SER A 184 -11.81 4.57 3.06
C SER A 184 -11.65 5.48 1.84
N LYS A 185 -12.42 6.58 1.76
CA LYS A 185 -12.30 7.56 0.67
C LYS A 185 -10.99 8.36 0.70
N ASP A 186 -10.32 8.41 1.83
CA ASP A 186 -9.10 9.17 2.08
C ASP A 186 -7.87 8.23 2.23
N ASN A 187 -8.05 6.91 2.00
CA ASN A 187 -6.96 5.93 2.03
C ASN A 187 -6.19 5.92 0.70
N LEU A 188 -4.96 6.38 0.71
CA LEU A 188 -4.09 6.43 -0.47
C LEU A 188 -3.69 5.06 -1.01
N ALA A 189 -3.80 3.99 -0.22
CA ALA A 189 -3.45 2.64 -0.64
C ALA A 189 -4.56 1.93 -1.46
N ASP A 190 -5.79 2.45 -1.48
CA ASP A 190 -6.93 1.88 -2.21
C ASP A 190 -6.62 1.51 -3.68
N PRO A 191 -6.00 2.39 -4.50
CA PRO A 191 -5.72 2.05 -5.91
C PRO A 191 -4.65 0.98 -6.10
N LEU A 192 -3.97 0.58 -5.03
CA LEU A 192 -2.98 -0.50 -5.04
C LEU A 192 -3.60 -1.88 -4.78
N THR A 193 -4.88 -1.93 -4.42
CA THR A 193 -5.57 -3.18 -4.05
C THR A 193 -6.77 -3.50 -4.92
N LYS A 194 -7.39 -2.50 -5.54
CA LYS A 194 -8.62 -2.64 -6.34
C LYS A 194 -8.68 -1.64 -7.51
N GLY A 195 -9.48 -2.01 -8.53
CA GLY A 195 -9.79 -1.08 -9.61
C GLY A 195 -10.64 0.09 -9.11
N MET A 196 -10.30 1.31 -9.53
CA MET A 196 -10.94 2.54 -9.07
C MET A 196 -11.77 3.20 -10.18
N PRO A 197 -12.92 3.83 -9.85
CA PRO A 197 -13.58 4.75 -10.76
C PRO A 197 -12.63 5.88 -11.20
N LYS A 198 -12.81 6.38 -12.42
CA LYS A 198 -11.92 7.38 -13.04
C LYS A 198 -11.68 8.61 -12.15
N ASP A 199 -12.75 9.19 -11.63
CA ASP A 199 -12.68 10.44 -10.84
C ASP A 199 -11.89 10.23 -9.52
N ARG A 200 -12.12 9.10 -8.87
CA ARG A 200 -11.38 8.74 -7.65
C ARG A 200 -9.92 8.44 -7.95
N SER A 201 -9.64 7.76 -9.07
CA SER A 201 -8.27 7.49 -9.53
C SER A 201 -7.51 8.79 -9.77
N ILE A 202 -8.10 9.77 -10.46
CA ILE A 202 -7.49 11.08 -10.72
C ILE A 202 -7.17 11.80 -9.40
N LYS A 203 -8.12 11.81 -8.45
CA LYS A 203 -7.92 12.42 -7.12
C LYS A 203 -6.74 11.78 -6.40
N THR A 204 -6.73 10.45 -6.28
CA THR A 204 -5.71 9.73 -5.52
C THR A 204 -4.32 9.84 -6.17
N VAL A 205 -4.24 9.80 -7.51
CA VAL A 205 -3.00 10.04 -8.26
C VAL A 205 -2.45 11.45 -7.97
N GLY A 206 -3.33 12.45 -7.89
CA GLY A 206 -2.96 13.82 -7.48
C GLY A 206 -2.46 13.91 -6.04
N GLU A 207 -3.06 13.15 -5.12
CA GLU A 207 -2.64 13.05 -3.71
C GLU A 207 -1.29 12.33 -3.55
N MET A 208 -0.97 11.36 -4.40
CA MET A 208 0.37 10.76 -4.53
C MET A 208 1.41 11.72 -5.10
N ARG A 209 0.98 12.94 -5.51
CA ARG A 209 1.79 13.96 -6.20
C ARG A 209 2.37 13.50 -7.53
N LEU A 210 1.71 12.60 -8.20
CA LEU A 210 2.01 12.26 -9.59
C LEU A 210 1.27 13.26 -10.49
N LYS A 211 2.01 14.18 -11.10
CA LYS A 211 1.47 15.32 -11.87
C LYS A 211 2.19 15.47 -13.20
N ALA A 212 1.51 16.09 -14.18
CA ALA A 212 2.18 16.57 -15.38
C ALA A 212 3.18 17.67 -15.02
N LEU A 213 4.37 17.60 -15.62
CA LEU A 213 5.44 18.59 -15.52
C LEU A 213 5.12 19.79 -16.38
#